data_005de5e40f9cd7e2249888eab442c7ca
#
_entry.id   005de5e40f9cd7e2249888eab442c7ca
#
_cell.length_a   1.000
_cell.length_b   1.000
_cell.length_c   1.000
_cell.angle_alpha   90.00
_cell.angle_beta   90.00
_cell.angle_gamma   90.00
#
_symmetry.space_group_name_H-M   'P 1'
#
loop_
_entity.id
_entity.type
_entity.pdbx_description
1 polymer ?
#
loop_
_entity_poly.entity_id
_entity_poly.type
_entity_poly.pdbx_seq_one_letter_code
_entity_poly.pdbx_strand_id
1 'polypeptide(L)'
;MNKIGFSIKWKAVTFLSAILLCICTAMVMLYTYTLLHQAEERAINLNHQDDLAIAELLNNSHQQLQQVALLIPNMSNVNQALTKQSETDLETALQNQWPTLSLNLDIHYFHLFNAAGKNQGGYHTEYQIRQQQINLITEQVMKAVADEQPADFLLCDTQCTLFVIEPFILNDGSQGVIAIGQSISNLVTRFKLLSIFTHGINDTNITVAKR
;
A
#
# COMPACT_ATOMS: atom_id res chain seq x y z
N MET A 1 -80.52 -9.91 12.01
CA MET A 1 -79.10 -10.20 11.57
C MET A 1 -79.19 -10.51 10.06
N ASN A 2 -78.88 -9.53 9.20
CA ASN A 2 -78.90 -9.71 7.75
C ASN A 2 -77.63 -10.44 7.31
N LYS A 3 -77.76 -11.72 6.89
CA LYS A 3 -76.75 -12.46 6.19
C LYS A 3 -76.63 -11.90 4.77
N ILE A 4 -75.67 -11.03 4.57
CA ILE A 4 -75.28 -10.57 3.24
C ILE A 4 -74.75 -11.80 2.46
N GLY A 5 -75.64 -12.39 1.64
CA GLY A 5 -75.26 -13.49 0.76
C GLY A 5 -74.35 -12.98 -0.35
N PHE A 6 -73.03 -13.07 -0.17
CA PHE A 6 -72.07 -12.76 -1.21
C PHE A 6 -72.32 -13.68 -2.40
N SER A 7 -72.67 -13.09 -3.55
CA SER A 7 -72.83 -13.77 -4.82
C SER A 7 -71.56 -14.62 -5.14
N ILE A 8 -71.71 -15.81 -5.68
CA ILE A 8 -70.62 -16.72 -6.06
C ILE A 8 -69.55 -16.02 -6.89
N LYS A 9 -69.96 -15.06 -7.73
CA LYS A 9 -69.05 -14.23 -8.53
C LYS A 9 -68.08 -13.38 -7.66
N TRP A 10 -68.57 -12.79 -6.57
CA TRP A 10 -67.74 -12.04 -5.66
C TRP A 10 -66.72 -12.91 -4.88
N LYS A 11 -67.10 -14.12 -4.49
CA LYS A 11 -66.21 -15.06 -3.83
C LYS A 11 -65.06 -15.50 -4.76
N ALA A 12 -65.33 -15.71 -6.03
CA ALA A 12 -64.32 -16.07 -7.02
C ALA A 12 -63.33 -14.90 -7.27
N VAL A 13 -63.81 -13.67 -7.37
CA VAL A 13 -62.95 -12.48 -7.58
C VAL A 13 -62.07 -12.24 -6.36
N THR A 14 -62.59 -12.33 -5.13
CA THR A 14 -61.77 -12.10 -3.92
C THR A 14 -60.72 -13.22 -3.76
N PHE A 15 -61.01 -14.45 -4.11
CA PHE A 15 -60.05 -15.57 -4.07
C PHE A 15 -58.94 -15.38 -5.11
N LEU A 16 -59.29 -14.98 -6.32
CA LEU A 16 -58.31 -14.71 -7.38
C LEU A 16 -57.39 -13.52 -7.04
N SER A 17 -57.96 -12.45 -6.48
CA SER A 17 -57.21 -11.29 -6.01
C SER A 17 -56.28 -11.63 -4.86
N ALA A 18 -56.65 -12.50 -3.92
CA ALA A 18 -55.79 -12.95 -2.84
C ALA A 18 -54.60 -13.78 -3.35
N ILE A 19 -54.81 -14.66 -4.31
CA ILE A 19 -53.75 -15.44 -4.93
C ILE A 19 -52.75 -14.51 -5.63
N LEU A 20 -53.25 -13.55 -6.42
CA LEU A 20 -52.41 -12.59 -7.14
C LEU A 20 -51.58 -11.77 -6.19
N LEU A 21 -52.13 -11.33 -5.08
CA LEU A 21 -51.46 -10.57 -4.04
C LEU A 21 -50.36 -11.39 -3.36
N CYS A 22 -50.61 -12.68 -3.07
CA CYS A 22 -49.63 -13.62 -2.53
C CYS A 22 -48.45 -13.82 -3.50
N ILE A 23 -48.72 -13.95 -4.80
CA ILE A 23 -47.66 -14.11 -5.80
C ILE A 23 -46.81 -12.83 -5.89
N CYS A 24 -47.42 -11.66 -5.92
CA CYS A 24 -46.70 -10.36 -5.95
C CYS A 24 -45.84 -10.18 -4.69
N THR A 25 -46.35 -10.48 -3.49
CA THR A 25 -45.54 -10.36 -2.26
C THR A 25 -44.39 -11.36 -2.23
N ALA A 26 -44.58 -12.59 -2.69
CA ALA A 26 -43.51 -13.57 -2.80
C ALA A 26 -42.40 -13.12 -3.78
N MET A 27 -42.79 -12.57 -4.94
CA MET A 27 -41.83 -12.02 -5.93
C MET A 27 -41.04 -10.84 -5.37
N VAL A 28 -41.68 -9.92 -4.65
CA VAL A 28 -40.98 -8.79 -4.02
C VAL A 28 -40.01 -9.28 -2.96
N MET A 29 -40.40 -10.26 -2.13
CA MET A 29 -39.50 -10.82 -1.12
C MET A 29 -38.28 -11.52 -1.76
N LEU A 30 -38.48 -12.28 -2.81
CA LEU A 30 -37.39 -12.93 -3.53
C LEU A 30 -36.45 -11.92 -4.15
N TYR A 31 -36.99 -10.85 -4.75
CA TYR A 31 -36.20 -9.81 -5.37
C TYR A 31 -35.37 -9.02 -4.34
N THR A 32 -35.98 -8.65 -3.22
CA THR A 32 -35.25 -7.96 -2.15
C THR A 32 -34.16 -8.83 -1.52
N TYR A 33 -34.43 -10.14 -1.33
CA TYR A 33 -33.45 -11.06 -0.82
C TYR A 33 -32.24 -11.19 -1.77
N THR A 34 -32.48 -11.35 -3.07
CA THR A 34 -31.40 -11.45 -4.06
C THR A 34 -30.58 -10.16 -4.15
N LEU A 35 -31.20 -8.98 -4.06
CA LEU A 35 -30.51 -7.70 -4.07
C LEU A 35 -29.61 -7.52 -2.83
N LEU A 36 -30.10 -7.87 -1.65
CA LEU A 36 -29.32 -7.81 -0.42
C LEU A 36 -28.11 -8.73 -0.47
N HIS A 37 -28.31 -9.97 -0.93
CA HIS A 37 -27.22 -10.94 -1.05
C HIS A 37 -26.15 -10.51 -2.07
N GLN A 38 -26.58 -9.99 -3.22
CA GLN A 38 -25.65 -9.43 -4.21
C GLN A 38 -24.88 -8.20 -3.71
N ALA A 39 -25.51 -7.36 -2.88
CA ALA A 39 -24.84 -6.19 -2.29
C ALA A 39 -23.75 -6.63 -1.29
N GLU A 40 -24.03 -7.64 -0.47
CA GLU A 40 -23.05 -8.22 0.46
C GLU A 40 -21.86 -8.86 -0.27
N GLU A 41 -22.12 -9.67 -1.28
CA GLU A 41 -21.05 -10.31 -2.09
C GLU A 41 -20.17 -9.25 -2.80
N ARG A 42 -20.79 -8.20 -3.33
CA ARG A 42 -20.03 -7.11 -3.95
C ARG A 42 -19.16 -6.36 -2.95
N ALA A 43 -19.65 -6.09 -1.75
CA ALA A 43 -18.88 -5.41 -0.71
C ALA A 43 -17.67 -6.25 -0.27
N ILE A 44 -17.84 -7.55 -0.11
CA ILE A 44 -16.76 -8.48 0.25
C ILE A 44 -15.71 -8.55 -0.87
N ASN A 45 -16.14 -8.68 -2.11
CA ASN A 45 -15.24 -8.78 -3.26
C ASN A 45 -14.46 -7.49 -3.50
N LEU A 46 -15.08 -6.31 -3.30
CA LEU A 46 -14.41 -5.01 -3.40
C LEU A 46 -13.31 -4.87 -2.33
N ASN A 47 -13.61 -5.19 -1.08
CA ASN A 47 -12.62 -5.14 0.00
C ASN A 47 -11.44 -6.07 -0.28
N HIS A 48 -11.70 -7.27 -0.79
CA HIS A 48 -10.62 -8.21 -1.11
C HIS A 48 -9.75 -7.76 -2.29
N GLN A 49 -10.34 -7.12 -3.30
CA GLN A 49 -9.58 -6.54 -4.41
C GLN A 49 -8.71 -5.37 -3.95
N ASP A 50 -9.21 -4.52 -3.06
CA ASP A 50 -8.47 -3.40 -2.50
C ASP A 50 -7.29 -3.89 -1.64
N ASP A 51 -7.48 -4.94 -0.83
CA ASP A 51 -6.40 -5.54 -0.04
C ASP A 51 -5.28 -6.12 -0.92
N LEU A 52 -5.64 -6.82 -2.00
CA LEU A 52 -4.66 -7.35 -2.95
C LEU A 52 -3.90 -6.24 -3.68
N ALA A 53 -4.59 -5.18 -4.10
CA ALA A 53 -3.97 -4.06 -4.78
C ALA A 53 -3.01 -3.28 -3.85
N ILE A 54 -3.35 -3.11 -2.57
CA ILE A 54 -2.46 -2.51 -1.57
C ILE A 54 -1.23 -3.39 -1.34
N ALA A 55 -1.42 -4.70 -1.20
CA ALA A 55 -0.31 -5.64 -1.02
C ALA A 55 0.64 -5.63 -2.23
N GLU A 56 0.12 -5.57 -3.45
CA GLU A 56 0.91 -5.48 -4.67
C GLU A 56 1.69 -4.16 -4.75
N LEU A 57 1.05 -3.03 -4.41
CA LEU A 57 1.73 -1.74 -4.36
C LEU A 57 2.86 -1.71 -3.33
N LEU A 58 2.64 -2.27 -2.14
CA LEU A 58 3.68 -2.38 -1.12
C LEU A 58 4.83 -3.26 -1.59
N ASN A 59 4.54 -4.39 -2.21
CA ASN A 59 5.56 -5.29 -2.76
C ASN A 59 6.37 -4.61 -3.89
N ASN A 60 5.70 -3.91 -4.79
CA ASN A 60 6.38 -3.16 -5.86
C ASN A 60 7.27 -2.04 -5.29
N SER A 61 6.78 -1.33 -4.25
CA SER A 61 7.56 -0.30 -3.56
C SER A 61 8.78 -0.89 -2.86
N HIS A 62 8.60 -2.04 -2.18
CA HIS A 62 9.69 -2.78 -1.55
C HIS A 62 10.76 -3.19 -2.59
N GLN A 63 10.37 -3.80 -3.70
CA GLN A 63 11.29 -4.18 -4.76
C GLN A 63 12.03 -2.99 -5.36
N GLN A 64 11.34 -1.86 -5.56
CA GLN A 64 11.97 -0.64 -6.05
C GLN A 64 13.01 -0.10 -5.06
N LEU A 65 12.70 -0.05 -3.77
CA LEU A 65 13.63 0.37 -2.73
C LEU A 65 14.84 -0.55 -2.66
N GLN A 66 14.64 -1.85 -2.74
CA GLN A 66 15.72 -2.83 -2.75
C GLN A 66 16.66 -2.64 -3.95
N GLN A 67 16.11 -2.41 -5.15
CA GLN A 67 16.93 -2.11 -6.33
C GLN A 67 17.75 -0.84 -6.15
N VAL A 68 17.16 0.22 -5.59
CA VAL A 68 17.87 1.47 -5.30
C VAL A 68 18.96 1.24 -4.25
N ALA A 69 18.66 0.46 -3.19
CA ALA A 69 19.60 0.10 -2.15
C ALA A 69 20.85 -0.62 -2.71
N LEU A 70 20.66 -1.50 -3.67
CA LEU A 70 21.74 -2.22 -4.31
C LEU A 70 22.56 -1.35 -5.30
N LEU A 71 21.92 -0.35 -5.91
CA LEU A 71 22.59 0.50 -6.91
C LEU A 71 23.51 1.56 -6.27
N ILE A 72 23.10 2.16 -5.16
CA ILE A 72 23.80 3.32 -4.57
C ILE A 72 25.25 2.98 -4.14
N PRO A 73 25.51 1.91 -3.37
CA PRO A 73 26.87 1.58 -2.97
C PRO A 73 27.78 1.23 -4.16
N ASN A 74 27.19 0.79 -5.27
CA ASN A 74 27.91 0.43 -6.50
C ASN A 74 28.24 1.62 -7.40
N MET A 75 27.73 2.82 -7.10
CA MET A 75 28.15 4.03 -7.81
C MET A 75 29.63 4.31 -7.54
N SER A 76 30.41 4.58 -8.59
CA SER A 76 31.86 4.66 -8.50
C SER A 76 32.37 5.68 -7.47
N ASN A 77 31.74 6.83 -7.37
CA ASN A 77 32.05 7.89 -6.41
C ASN A 77 31.69 7.49 -4.96
N VAL A 78 30.55 6.85 -4.76
CA VAL A 78 30.11 6.37 -3.43
C VAL A 78 31.00 5.21 -2.98
N ASN A 79 31.24 4.22 -3.84
CA ASN A 79 32.08 3.07 -3.55
C ASN A 79 33.52 3.51 -3.19
N GLN A 80 34.08 4.47 -3.94
CA GLN A 80 35.42 5.02 -3.66
C GLN A 80 35.47 5.77 -2.32
N ALA A 81 34.45 6.55 -2.00
CA ALA A 81 34.36 7.27 -0.73
C ALA A 81 34.25 6.32 0.47
N LEU A 82 33.41 5.26 0.34
CA LEU A 82 33.26 4.22 1.35
C LEU A 82 34.56 3.43 1.57
N THR A 83 35.23 3.03 0.50
CA THR A 83 36.52 2.30 0.57
C THR A 83 37.60 3.14 1.24
N LYS A 84 37.64 4.46 0.97
CA LYS A 84 38.57 5.40 1.62
C LYS A 84 38.15 5.79 3.03
N GLN A 85 36.96 5.43 3.47
CA GLN A 85 36.37 5.86 4.74
C GLN A 85 36.37 7.40 4.90
N SER A 86 36.19 8.09 3.79
CA SER A 86 36.17 9.57 3.75
C SER A 86 34.73 10.06 3.87
N GLU A 87 34.37 10.56 5.03
CA GLU A 87 33.03 11.09 5.31
C GLU A 87 32.68 12.29 4.40
N THR A 88 33.66 13.18 4.14
CA THR A 88 33.49 14.36 3.29
C THR A 88 33.28 14.00 1.82
N ASP A 89 34.02 13.01 1.30
CA ASP A 89 33.85 12.54 -0.07
C ASP A 89 32.51 11.83 -0.23
N LEU A 90 32.10 11.06 0.78
CA LEU A 90 30.82 10.38 0.80
C LEU A 90 29.66 11.38 0.83
N GLU A 91 29.72 12.39 1.69
CA GLU A 91 28.72 13.45 1.76
C GLU A 91 28.57 14.16 0.40
N THR A 92 29.69 14.50 -0.23
CA THR A 92 29.69 15.16 -1.55
C THR A 92 29.09 14.24 -2.63
N ALA A 93 29.43 12.95 -2.61
CA ALA A 93 28.90 11.97 -3.56
C ALA A 93 27.38 11.79 -3.41
N LEU A 94 26.89 11.77 -2.18
CA LEU A 94 25.48 11.59 -1.86
C LEU A 94 24.67 12.87 -2.09
N GLN A 95 25.24 14.05 -1.83
CA GLN A 95 24.57 15.34 -2.02
C GLN A 95 24.04 15.52 -3.44
N ASN A 96 24.81 15.06 -4.42
CA ASN A 96 24.38 15.13 -5.82
C ASN A 96 23.25 14.19 -6.17
N GLN A 97 23.08 13.08 -5.43
CA GLN A 97 22.04 12.09 -5.68
C GLN A 97 20.76 12.34 -4.88
N TRP A 98 20.89 12.99 -3.72
CA TRP A 98 19.79 13.19 -2.79
C TRP A 98 18.54 13.85 -3.41
N PRO A 99 18.64 14.94 -4.20
CA PRO A 99 17.46 15.52 -4.82
C PRO A 99 16.70 14.55 -5.74
N THR A 100 17.44 13.71 -6.46
CA THR A 100 16.81 12.68 -7.33
C THR A 100 16.11 11.62 -6.51
N LEU A 101 16.74 11.13 -5.44
CA LEU A 101 16.18 10.12 -4.55
C LEU A 101 14.95 10.65 -3.81
N SER A 102 15.03 11.86 -3.26
CA SER A 102 13.95 12.42 -2.46
C SER A 102 12.76 12.87 -3.31
N LEU A 103 12.97 13.50 -4.47
CA LEU A 103 11.90 14.05 -5.29
C LEU A 103 11.26 13.03 -6.24
N ASN A 104 12.08 12.16 -6.85
CA ASN A 104 11.58 11.23 -7.86
C ASN A 104 11.14 9.88 -7.26
N LEU A 105 11.80 9.43 -6.21
CA LEU A 105 11.54 8.14 -5.57
C LEU A 105 10.87 8.25 -4.20
N ASP A 106 10.61 9.49 -3.74
CA ASP A 106 9.94 9.76 -2.46
C ASP A 106 10.68 9.12 -1.26
N ILE A 107 12.02 9.07 -1.37
CA ILE A 107 12.87 8.55 -0.31
C ILE A 107 13.08 9.65 0.72
N HIS A 108 12.69 9.38 1.97
CA HIS A 108 12.78 10.31 3.09
C HIS A 108 13.93 10.01 4.05
N TYR A 109 14.47 8.81 3.97
CA TYR A 109 15.58 8.37 4.79
C TYR A 109 16.55 7.53 3.96
N PHE A 110 17.83 7.80 4.13
CA PHE A 110 18.89 7.11 3.43
C PHE A 110 20.18 7.23 4.22
N HIS A 111 20.70 6.13 4.74
CA HIS A 111 21.95 6.08 5.49
C HIS A 111 22.77 4.85 5.15
N LEU A 112 24.09 5.03 5.14
CA LEU A 112 25.09 3.97 4.92
C LEU A 112 25.77 3.65 6.24
N PHE A 113 25.97 2.36 6.49
CA PHE A 113 26.59 1.84 7.69
C PHE A 113 27.73 0.90 7.29
N ASN A 114 28.80 0.86 8.09
CA ASN A 114 29.87 -0.10 7.91
C ASN A 114 29.53 -1.47 8.54
N ALA A 115 30.42 -2.45 8.40
CA ALA A 115 30.27 -3.78 8.98
C ALA A 115 30.15 -3.81 10.52
N ALA A 116 30.52 -2.72 11.21
CA ALA A 116 30.32 -2.57 12.65
C ALA A 116 28.99 -1.89 13.00
N GLY A 117 28.11 -1.63 12.02
CA GLY A 117 26.84 -0.90 12.20
C GLY A 117 27.01 0.58 12.51
N LYS A 118 28.23 1.14 12.33
CA LYS A 118 28.47 2.56 12.52
C LYS A 118 28.01 3.32 11.27
N ASN A 119 27.20 4.36 11.49
CA ASN A 119 26.77 5.26 10.42
C ASN A 119 27.99 5.96 9.79
N GLN A 120 28.10 5.89 8.46
CA GLN A 120 29.15 6.50 7.67
C GLN A 120 28.71 7.81 7.03
N GLY A 121 27.41 8.00 6.87
CA GLY A 121 26.80 9.19 6.28
C GLY A 121 25.46 8.87 5.62
N GLY A 122 24.72 9.91 5.28
CA GLY A 122 23.41 9.79 4.64
C GLY A 122 22.60 11.06 4.77
N TYR A 123 21.39 11.00 4.27
CA TYR A 123 20.44 12.10 4.29
C TYR A 123 19.09 11.64 4.80
N HIS A 124 18.41 12.55 5.47
CA HIS A 124 17.00 12.40 5.81
C HIS A 124 16.31 13.75 5.64
N THR A 125 15.05 13.74 5.28
CA THR A 125 14.24 14.95 5.29
C THR A 125 14.05 15.39 6.75
N GLU A 126 13.78 16.68 6.99
CA GLU A 126 13.63 17.30 8.33
C GLU A 126 12.54 16.68 9.21
N TYR A 127 11.95 15.58 8.78
CA TYR A 127 11.06 14.78 9.59
C TYR A 127 11.86 14.27 10.78
N GLN A 128 11.57 14.81 11.97
CA GLN A 128 12.25 14.42 13.20
C GLN A 128 12.05 12.94 13.47
N ILE A 129 12.98 12.13 12.98
CA ILE A 129 13.07 10.73 13.39
C ILE A 129 13.38 10.75 14.88
N ARG A 130 12.46 10.24 15.69
CA ARG A 130 12.65 10.20 17.13
C ARG A 130 13.80 9.26 17.49
N GLN A 131 14.48 9.52 18.60
CA GLN A 131 15.60 8.69 19.07
C GLN A 131 15.24 7.20 19.18
N GLN A 132 14.00 6.88 19.55
CA GLN A 132 13.51 5.49 19.61
C GLN A 132 13.48 4.82 18.24
N GLN A 133 13.16 5.58 17.18
CA GLN A 133 13.14 5.09 15.80
C GLN A 133 14.55 4.84 15.28
N ILE A 134 15.49 5.74 15.61
CA ILE A 134 16.92 5.56 15.28
C ILE A 134 17.44 4.29 15.93
N ASN A 135 17.10 4.03 17.18
CA ASN A 135 17.52 2.81 17.90
C ASN A 135 16.99 1.55 17.21
N LEU A 136 15.71 1.57 16.79
CA LEU A 136 15.10 0.44 16.08
C LEU A 136 15.78 0.20 14.71
N ILE A 137 16.02 1.28 13.94
CA ILE A 137 16.74 1.17 12.66
C ILE A 137 18.14 0.59 12.89
N THR A 138 18.85 1.09 13.91
CA THR A 138 20.20 0.60 14.26
C THR A 138 20.18 -0.87 14.66
N GLU A 139 19.20 -1.32 15.41
CA GLU A 139 19.02 -2.74 15.78
C GLU A 139 18.82 -3.61 14.54
N GLN A 140 17.96 -3.20 13.60
CA GLN A 140 17.75 -3.94 12.36
C GLN A 140 18.98 -3.92 11.45
N VAL A 141 19.72 -2.80 11.40
CA VAL A 141 21.00 -2.72 10.69
C VAL A 141 22.01 -3.73 11.27
N MET A 142 22.16 -3.78 12.60
CA MET A 142 23.07 -4.74 13.26
C MET A 142 22.66 -6.18 12.98
N LYS A 143 21.38 -6.47 12.93
CA LYS A 143 20.87 -7.79 12.58
C LYS A 143 21.17 -8.13 11.12
N ALA A 144 20.94 -7.21 10.19
CA ALA A 144 21.25 -7.42 8.77
C ALA A 144 22.75 -7.63 8.53
N VAL A 145 23.62 -6.95 9.30
CA VAL A 145 25.09 -7.20 9.28
C VAL A 145 25.41 -8.62 9.78
N ALA A 146 24.80 -9.04 10.89
CA ALA A 146 25.10 -10.33 11.52
C ALA A 146 24.60 -11.53 10.71
N ASP A 147 23.41 -11.40 10.13
CA ASP A 147 22.74 -12.46 9.38
C ASP A 147 23.13 -12.46 7.89
N GLU A 148 23.79 -11.41 7.40
CA GLU A 148 24.11 -11.17 5.97
C GLU A 148 22.86 -11.26 5.08
N GLN A 149 21.70 -10.85 5.62
CA GLN A 149 20.41 -10.92 4.93
C GLN A 149 19.71 -9.58 4.93
N PRO A 150 18.98 -9.27 3.85
CA PRO A 150 18.15 -8.09 3.81
C PRO A 150 17.05 -8.16 4.89
N ALA A 151 16.64 -6.99 5.37
CA ALA A 151 15.53 -6.85 6.29
C ALA A 151 14.62 -5.72 5.81
N ASP A 152 13.33 -5.88 6.02
CA ASP A 152 12.35 -4.84 5.79
C ASP A 152 11.39 -4.73 6.98
N PHE A 153 10.92 -3.53 7.23
CA PHE A 153 9.93 -3.29 8.28
C PHE A 153 9.19 -1.98 8.05
N LEU A 154 8.00 -1.93 8.60
CA LEU A 154 7.15 -0.75 8.58
C LEU A 154 7.24 -0.03 9.92
N LEU A 155 7.58 1.25 9.89
CA LEU A 155 7.63 2.11 11.05
C LEU A 155 6.53 3.16 10.93
N CYS A 156 5.54 3.09 11.83
CA CYS A 156 4.43 4.04 11.87
C CYS A 156 4.49 4.87 13.15
N ASP A 157 4.44 6.21 13.00
CA ASP A 157 4.21 7.17 14.06
C ASP A 157 3.13 8.16 13.59
N THR A 158 3.49 9.37 13.22
CA THR A 158 2.60 10.33 12.56
C THR A 158 2.40 9.99 11.08
N GLN A 159 3.39 9.38 10.48
CA GLN A 159 3.38 8.81 9.13
C GLN A 159 4.00 7.42 9.17
N CYS A 160 3.56 6.55 8.24
CA CYS A 160 4.15 5.25 8.08
C CYS A 160 5.26 5.31 7.02
N THR A 161 6.42 4.78 7.37
CA THR A 161 7.59 4.68 6.49
C THR A 161 7.98 3.21 6.33
N LEU A 162 8.07 2.76 5.08
CA LEU A 162 8.63 1.45 4.74
C LEU A 162 10.15 1.58 4.70
N PHE A 163 10.82 0.80 5.53
CA PHE A 163 12.28 0.70 5.55
C PHE A 163 12.74 -0.59 4.88
N VAL A 164 13.77 -0.46 4.06
CA VAL A 164 14.52 -1.57 3.48
C VAL A 164 15.96 -1.42 3.93
N ILE A 165 16.52 -2.48 4.48
CA ILE A 165 17.89 -2.59 4.94
C ILE A 165 18.56 -3.67 4.09
N GLU A 166 19.59 -3.29 3.34
CA GLU A 166 20.24 -4.17 2.38
C GLU A 166 21.74 -4.23 2.67
N PRO A 167 22.31 -5.43 2.95
CA PRO A 167 23.75 -5.60 3.03
C PRO A 167 24.37 -5.51 1.63
N PHE A 168 25.55 -4.91 1.55
CA PHE A 168 26.33 -4.82 0.31
C PHE A 168 27.81 -5.13 0.55
N ILE A 169 28.51 -5.47 -0.52
CA ILE A 169 29.94 -5.71 -0.52
C ILE A 169 30.60 -4.68 -1.42
N LEU A 170 31.62 -3.99 -0.91
CA LEU A 170 32.43 -3.05 -1.68
C LEU A 170 33.47 -3.78 -2.56
N ASN A 171 34.06 -3.04 -3.50
CA ASN A 171 35.05 -3.60 -4.42
C ASN A 171 36.32 -4.10 -3.72
N ASP A 172 36.63 -3.62 -2.53
CA ASP A 172 37.77 -4.10 -1.69
C ASP A 172 37.39 -5.32 -0.82
N GLY A 173 36.18 -5.83 -0.94
CA GLY A 173 35.68 -6.96 -0.16
C GLY A 173 35.14 -6.57 1.22
N SER A 174 35.18 -5.31 1.61
CA SER A 174 34.55 -4.85 2.86
C SER A 174 33.03 -4.86 2.76
N GLN A 175 32.38 -5.15 3.87
CA GLN A 175 30.91 -5.20 3.97
C GLN A 175 30.35 -3.87 4.51
N GLY A 176 29.17 -3.55 4.10
CA GLY A 176 28.37 -2.46 4.64
C GLY A 176 26.88 -2.76 4.54
N VAL A 177 26.09 -1.87 5.09
CA VAL A 177 24.63 -1.96 5.05
C VAL A 177 24.08 -0.59 4.67
N ILE A 178 23.10 -0.58 3.80
CA ILE A 178 22.31 0.61 3.46
C ILE A 178 20.92 0.47 4.06
N ALA A 179 20.42 1.53 4.69
CA ALA A 179 19.04 1.65 5.14
C ALA A 179 18.34 2.76 4.35
N ILE A 180 17.25 2.42 3.69
CA ILE A 180 16.44 3.35 2.90
C ILE A 180 15.02 3.32 3.43
N GLY A 181 14.40 4.51 3.58
CA GLY A 181 13.04 4.66 4.02
C GLY A 181 12.19 5.50 3.06
N GLN A 182 11.02 5.01 2.71
CA GLN A 182 10.03 5.67 1.85
C GLN A 182 8.71 5.85 2.58
N SER A 183 8.08 7.03 2.43
CA SER A 183 6.77 7.29 3.02
C SER A 183 5.66 6.53 2.28
N ILE A 184 4.83 5.82 3.05
CA ILE A 184 3.64 5.13 2.50
C ILE A 184 2.48 6.10 2.27
N SER A 185 2.49 7.28 2.87
CA SER A 185 1.39 8.25 2.75
C SER A 185 1.10 8.61 1.30
N ASN A 186 2.13 8.79 0.49
CA ASN A 186 1.99 9.07 -0.93
C ASN A 186 1.52 7.84 -1.72
N LEU A 187 1.92 6.64 -1.31
CA LEU A 187 1.47 5.39 -1.90
C LEU A 187 -0.05 5.22 -1.71
N VAL A 188 -0.54 5.43 -0.49
CA VAL A 188 -1.97 5.37 -0.18
C VAL A 188 -2.76 6.45 -0.91
N THR A 189 -2.20 7.65 -1.05
CA THR A 189 -2.85 8.74 -1.80
C THR A 189 -2.95 8.41 -3.29
N ARG A 190 -1.89 7.86 -3.89
CA ARG A 190 -1.90 7.38 -5.28
C ARG A 190 -2.91 6.25 -5.49
N PHE A 191 -2.99 5.31 -4.53
CA PHE A 191 -3.99 4.25 -4.56
C PHE A 191 -5.42 4.80 -4.53
N LYS A 192 -5.72 5.73 -3.62
CA LYS A 192 -7.04 6.37 -3.57
C LYS A 192 -7.40 7.08 -4.87
N LEU A 193 -6.47 7.79 -5.48
CA LEU A 193 -6.69 8.41 -6.78
C LEU A 193 -7.00 7.37 -7.86
N LEU A 194 -6.22 6.30 -7.94
CA LEU A 194 -6.44 5.22 -8.90
C LEU A 194 -7.79 4.51 -8.67
N SER A 195 -8.17 4.23 -7.44
CA SER A 195 -9.46 3.60 -7.11
C SER A 195 -10.65 4.51 -7.47
N ILE A 196 -10.54 5.83 -7.24
CA ILE A 196 -11.55 6.81 -7.66
C ILE A 196 -11.68 6.84 -9.19
N PHE A 197 -10.56 6.81 -9.93
CA PHE A 197 -10.59 6.78 -11.40
C PHE A 197 -11.20 5.49 -11.94
N THR A 198 -10.88 4.33 -11.37
CA THR A 198 -11.45 3.05 -11.81
C THR A 198 -12.94 2.94 -11.48
N HIS A 199 -13.39 3.42 -10.34
CA HIS A 199 -14.82 3.49 -9.99
C HIS A 199 -15.57 4.56 -10.80
N GLY A 200 -14.97 5.72 -11.03
CA GLY A 200 -15.59 6.79 -11.84
C GLY A 200 -15.77 6.42 -13.30
N ILE A 201 -14.88 5.60 -13.88
CA ILE A 201 -15.01 5.12 -15.28
C ILE A 201 -16.15 4.10 -15.39
N ASN A 202 -16.37 3.25 -14.39
CA ASN A 202 -17.47 2.29 -14.40
C ASN A 202 -18.83 2.98 -14.29
N ASP A 203 -18.95 4.05 -13.50
CA ASP A 203 -20.20 4.81 -13.37
C ASP A 203 -20.53 5.64 -14.62
N THR A 204 -19.52 6.16 -15.33
CA THR A 204 -19.74 6.92 -16.57
C THR A 204 -20.14 6.05 -17.75
N ASN A 205 -19.71 4.79 -17.79
CA ASN A 205 -20.12 3.86 -18.85
C ASN A 205 -21.59 3.42 -18.74
N ILE A 206 -22.19 3.49 -17.55
CA ILE A 206 -23.63 3.20 -17.36
C ILE A 206 -24.51 4.36 -17.87
N THR A 207 -24.01 5.58 -17.88
CA THR A 207 -24.77 6.76 -18.32
C THR A 207 -24.75 6.96 -19.83
N VAL A 208 -23.77 6.44 -20.54
CA VAL A 208 -23.66 6.56 -22.03
C VAL A 208 -24.51 5.52 -22.76
N ALA A 209 -24.90 4.42 -22.12
CA ALA A 209 -25.76 3.38 -22.71
C ALA A 209 -27.26 3.70 -22.66
N LYS A 210 -27.67 4.89 -22.22
CA LYS A 210 -29.06 5.35 -22.14
C LYS A 210 -29.37 6.61 -22.96
N ARG A 211 -28.70 6.77 -24.12
CA ARG A 211 -29.12 7.77 -25.12
C ARG A 211 -29.25 7.14 -26.48
#